data_58f008a06ec8ba71d12e5e18aa271fc3
#
_entry.id   58f008a06ec8ba71d12e5e18aa271fc3
#
_cell.length_a   1.000
_cell.length_b   1.000
_cell.length_c   1.000
_cell.angle_alpha   90.00
_cell.angle_beta   90.00
_cell.angle_gamma   90.00
#
_symmetry.space_group_name_H-M   'P 1'
#
loop_
_entity.id
_entity.type
_entity.pdbx_description
1 polymer ?
#
loop_
_entity_poly.entity_id
_entity_poly.type
_entity_poly.pdbx_seq_one_letter_code
_entity_poly.pdbx_strand_id
1 'polypeptide(L)'
;MTGQRDLTTSEWFHLVQKGADGQDIFSASSHRSVYTELVAEAFERCRIELHAYAWMTNHVHQLVHAPEGGLSEAMHRLGTRYASLYNDWTDRSGPLFSARFFSEPVTSDEQLAQTARYIHRNPLPIVGSVGLVSYRWSSLGELCGRRPAPHWLTTGVVMAGFDAASYERYVVTAQPCDRMGQGVLPPITPTSCDQIESAVAAVVGRSTGDLRSPNGKVSDPARTLMITLAVDFRSSDTTALADRYGMSDPRSVRRAARRGRAMATQSPAFASLRDRVCAALDAVALQETVVPGDPGARNQGGSGGPGRGELRRAG
;
A
#
# COMPACT_ATOMS: atom_id res chain seq x y z
N MET A 1 2.62 -32.69 -10.67
CA MET A 1 2.27 -32.68 -9.23
C MET A 1 3.21 -31.70 -8.56
N THR A 2 2.80 -30.46 -8.45
CA THR A 2 3.52 -29.43 -7.68
C THR A 2 3.18 -29.68 -6.22
N GLY A 3 4.15 -30.22 -5.46
CA GLY A 3 3.99 -30.42 -4.03
C GLY A 3 3.73 -29.07 -3.35
N GLN A 4 2.64 -29.00 -2.61
CA GLN A 4 2.32 -27.89 -1.74
C GLN A 4 3.49 -27.72 -0.74
N ARG A 5 4.09 -26.52 -0.69
CA ARG A 5 5.18 -26.25 0.26
C ARG A 5 4.59 -26.16 1.66
N ASP A 6 5.25 -26.82 2.60
CA ASP A 6 4.93 -26.69 4.01
C ASP A 6 5.58 -25.39 4.54
N LEU A 7 4.79 -24.32 4.63
CA LEU A 7 5.23 -23.01 5.11
C LEU A 7 4.93 -22.82 6.61
N THR A 8 4.82 -23.88 7.40
CA THR A 8 4.44 -23.83 8.82
C THR A 8 5.45 -23.10 9.71
N THR A 9 6.72 -23.03 9.30
CA THR A 9 7.72 -22.09 9.81
C THR A 9 8.03 -21.13 8.69
N SER A 10 7.36 -20.00 8.66
CA SER A 10 7.47 -19.10 7.53
C SER A 10 8.88 -18.54 7.41
N GLU A 11 9.53 -18.84 6.28
CA GLU A 11 10.75 -18.19 5.80
C GLU A 11 10.42 -17.07 4.80
N TRP A 12 9.13 -16.92 4.49
CA TRP A 12 8.60 -15.94 3.56
C TRP A 12 7.98 -14.78 4.30
N PHE A 13 8.35 -13.57 3.91
CA PHE A 13 7.86 -12.36 4.56
C PHE A 13 7.46 -11.28 3.57
N HIS A 14 6.37 -10.63 3.89
CA HIS A 14 6.06 -9.31 3.35
C HIS A 14 6.67 -8.25 4.25
N LEU A 15 7.57 -7.45 3.71
CA LEU A 15 8.24 -6.36 4.42
C LEU A 15 7.67 -5.02 4.00
N VAL A 16 7.49 -4.14 4.98
CA VAL A 16 7.13 -2.75 4.76
C VAL A 16 8.04 -1.85 5.59
N GLN A 17 8.59 -0.83 4.97
CA GLN A 17 9.36 0.19 5.67
C GLN A 17 8.86 1.58 5.25
N LYS A 18 8.50 2.41 6.23
CA LYS A 18 7.89 3.73 6.00
C LYS A 18 8.80 4.86 6.47
N GLY A 19 8.72 5.98 5.79
CA GLY A 19 9.35 7.23 6.25
C GLY A 19 8.76 7.71 7.57
N ALA A 20 9.61 8.31 8.42
CA ALA A 20 9.17 8.91 9.67
C ALA A 20 8.13 10.00 9.40
N ASP A 21 7.03 9.99 10.17
CA ASP A 21 5.93 10.94 10.00
C ASP A 21 5.37 11.04 8.57
N GLY A 22 5.46 9.92 7.82
CA GLY A 22 5.00 9.86 6.43
C GLY A 22 5.88 10.61 5.42
N GLN A 23 7.08 11.05 5.83
CA GLN A 23 7.99 11.78 4.96
C GLN A 23 8.45 10.96 3.75
N ASP A 24 8.83 11.67 2.69
CA ASP A 24 9.41 11.05 1.51
C ASP A 24 10.77 10.42 1.86
N ILE A 25 10.94 9.16 1.44
CA ILE A 25 12.22 8.46 1.51
C ILE A 25 12.94 8.45 0.16
N PHE A 26 12.26 8.94 -0.88
CA PHE A 26 12.81 9.11 -2.22
C PHE A 26 12.38 10.45 -2.79
N SER A 27 13.22 11.46 -2.73
CA SER A 27 12.97 12.77 -3.35
C SER A 27 13.45 12.87 -4.81
N ALA A 28 14.25 11.88 -5.27
CA ALA A 28 14.74 11.80 -6.64
C ALA A 28 14.78 10.35 -7.16
N SER A 29 14.80 10.18 -8.47
CA SER A 29 14.94 8.85 -9.10
C SER A 29 16.27 8.18 -8.76
N SER A 30 17.35 8.95 -8.64
CA SER A 30 18.68 8.46 -8.21
C SER A 30 18.64 7.84 -6.81
N HIS A 31 17.83 8.35 -5.91
CA HIS A 31 17.68 7.79 -4.56
C HIS A 31 17.10 6.37 -4.60
N ARG A 32 16.11 6.13 -5.48
CA ARG A 32 15.56 4.77 -5.67
C ARG A 32 16.58 3.83 -6.32
N SER A 33 17.40 4.32 -7.24
CA SER A 33 18.47 3.51 -7.85
C SER A 33 19.48 3.06 -6.79
N VAL A 34 19.97 3.98 -5.95
CA VAL A 34 20.90 3.65 -4.88
C VAL A 34 20.26 2.74 -3.84
N TYR A 35 18.99 2.99 -3.48
CA TYR A 35 18.27 2.10 -2.56
C TYR A 35 18.18 0.67 -3.12
N THR A 36 17.91 0.52 -4.40
CA THR A 36 17.85 -0.79 -5.10
C THR A 36 19.20 -1.51 -5.04
N GLU A 37 20.30 -0.81 -5.29
CA GLU A 37 21.66 -1.37 -5.18
C GLU A 37 21.97 -1.82 -3.74
N LEU A 38 21.59 -1.03 -2.75
CA LEU A 38 21.77 -1.38 -1.33
C LEU A 38 20.92 -2.56 -0.90
N VAL A 39 19.70 -2.70 -1.44
CA VAL A 39 18.86 -3.89 -1.22
C VAL A 39 19.55 -5.12 -1.79
N ALA A 40 20.01 -5.07 -3.04
CA ALA A 40 20.72 -6.17 -3.67
C ALA A 40 21.94 -6.61 -2.84
N GLU A 41 22.80 -5.66 -2.44
CA GLU A 41 23.98 -5.92 -1.63
C GLU A 41 23.65 -6.53 -0.26
N ALA A 42 22.67 -5.96 0.45
CA ALA A 42 22.30 -6.41 1.79
C ALA A 42 21.66 -7.79 1.78
N PHE A 43 20.81 -8.05 0.78
CA PHE A 43 20.08 -9.32 0.68
C PHE A 43 20.99 -10.46 0.20
N GLU A 44 21.85 -10.21 -0.79
CA GLU A 44 22.87 -11.18 -1.21
C GLU A 44 23.78 -11.60 -0.04
N ARG A 45 24.26 -10.63 0.73
CA ARG A 45 25.10 -10.87 1.90
C ARG A 45 24.43 -11.75 2.95
N CYS A 46 23.14 -11.58 3.16
CA CYS A 46 22.35 -12.30 4.17
C CYS A 46 21.60 -13.51 3.56
N ARG A 47 21.87 -13.87 2.30
CA ARG A 47 21.21 -14.96 1.57
C ARG A 47 19.68 -14.85 1.57
N ILE A 48 19.19 -13.65 1.40
CA ILE A 48 17.77 -13.34 1.28
C ILE A 48 17.44 -13.17 -0.21
N GLU A 49 16.41 -13.86 -0.66
CA GLU A 49 15.90 -13.74 -2.01
C GLU A 49 14.79 -12.70 -2.07
N LEU A 50 14.87 -11.78 -3.04
CA LEU A 50 13.80 -10.82 -3.32
C LEU A 50 12.94 -11.31 -4.48
N HIS A 51 11.63 -11.40 -4.27
CA HIS A 51 10.69 -11.98 -5.24
C HIS A 51 9.73 -10.95 -5.84
N ALA A 52 9.34 -9.94 -5.07
CA ALA A 52 8.53 -8.82 -5.56
C ALA A 52 8.87 -7.55 -4.78
N TYR A 53 8.78 -6.40 -5.43
CA TYR A 53 8.97 -5.12 -4.78
C TYR A 53 8.14 -4.00 -5.41
N ALA A 54 7.89 -2.96 -4.61
CA ALA A 54 7.42 -1.65 -5.05
C ALA A 54 8.04 -0.56 -4.17
N TRP A 55 8.78 0.37 -4.80
CA TRP A 55 9.38 1.53 -4.15
C TRP A 55 8.48 2.74 -4.33
N MET A 56 7.66 3.01 -3.32
CA MET A 56 6.78 4.17 -3.29
C MET A 56 7.56 5.40 -2.80
N THR A 57 6.98 6.58 -2.88
CA THR A 57 7.69 7.81 -2.53
C THR A 57 8.12 7.87 -1.05
N ASN A 58 7.24 7.43 -0.15
CA ASN A 58 7.42 7.50 1.30
C ASN A 58 7.46 6.13 2.01
N HIS A 59 7.38 5.03 1.27
CA HIS A 59 7.47 3.68 1.82
C HIS A 59 7.91 2.68 0.75
N VAL A 60 8.28 1.49 1.20
CA VAL A 60 8.66 0.38 0.33
C VAL A 60 7.93 -0.89 0.73
N HIS A 61 7.61 -1.72 -0.25
CA HIS A 61 7.10 -3.07 -0.07
C HIS A 61 8.04 -4.08 -0.72
N GLN A 62 8.24 -5.22 -0.06
CA GLN A 62 9.10 -6.30 -0.51
C GLN A 62 8.48 -7.65 -0.14
N LEU A 63 8.50 -8.61 -1.05
CA LEU A 63 8.25 -10.02 -0.78
C LEU A 63 9.59 -10.72 -0.80
N VAL A 64 9.98 -11.30 0.33
CA VAL A 64 11.29 -11.92 0.49
C VAL A 64 11.19 -13.34 1.01
N HIS A 65 12.21 -14.15 0.68
CA HIS A 65 12.46 -15.45 1.25
C HIS A 65 13.79 -15.40 2.01
N ALA A 66 13.77 -15.74 3.28
CA ALA A 66 14.92 -15.68 4.18
C ALA A 66 15.12 -17.03 4.90
N PRO A 67 15.55 -18.10 4.19
CA PRO A 67 15.62 -19.46 4.72
C PRO A 67 16.62 -19.63 5.84
N GLU A 68 17.67 -18.82 5.85
CA GLU A 68 18.72 -18.87 6.88
C GLU A 68 18.51 -17.78 7.97
N GLY A 69 17.39 -17.06 7.94
CA GLY A 69 17.15 -15.89 8.78
C GLY A 69 17.90 -14.65 8.28
N GLY A 70 18.53 -13.88 9.19
CA GLY A 70 19.35 -12.71 8.80
C GLY A 70 18.55 -11.47 8.41
N LEU A 71 17.22 -11.54 8.37
CA LEU A 71 16.36 -10.45 7.91
C LEU A 71 16.56 -9.15 8.71
N SER A 72 16.67 -9.26 10.03
CA SER A 72 16.91 -8.08 10.90
C SER A 72 18.26 -7.44 10.62
N GLU A 73 19.30 -8.23 10.35
CA GLU A 73 20.62 -7.73 10.00
C GLU A 73 20.62 -7.02 8.64
N ALA A 74 20.03 -7.66 7.62
CA ALA A 74 19.93 -7.08 6.28
C ALA A 74 19.19 -5.74 6.30
N MET A 75 18.03 -5.71 6.94
CA MET A 75 17.21 -4.49 7.02
C MET A 75 17.84 -3.39 7.88
N HIS A 76 18.57 -3.76 8.93
CA HIS A 76 19.32 -2.79 9.73
C HIS A 76 20.44 -2.17 8.91
N ARG A 77 21.26 -2.95 8.22
CA ARG A 77 22.34 -2.47 7.34
C ARG A 77 21.80 -1.56 6.23
N LEU A 78 20.78 -2.03 5.52
CA LEU A 78 20.11 -1.28 4.47
C LEU A 78 19.59 0.06 5.00
N GLY A 79 18.79 0.01 6.06
CA GLY A 79 18.14 1.20 6.63
C GLY A 79 19.15 2.22 7.16
N THR A 80 20.19 1.78 7.87
CA THR A 80 21.23 2.66 8.41
C THR A 80 22.02 3.34 7.29
N ARG A 81 22.50 2.54 6.31
CA ARG A 81 23.31 3.06 5.22
C ARG A 81 22.52 4.01 4.32
N TYR A 82 21.29 3.63 3.98
CA TYR A 82 20.44 4.47 3.14
C TYR A 82 20.03 5.77 3.87
N ALA A 83 19.67 5.71 5.16
CA ALA A 83 19.30 6.89 5.92
C ALA A 83 20.46 7.90 6.03
N SER A 84 21.71 7.42 6.22
CA SER A 84 22.88 8.28 6.21
C SER A 84 23.02 8.98 4.86
N LEU A 85 23.03 8.25 3.76
CA LEU A 85 23.15 8.83 2.41
C LEU A 85 22.02 9.81 2.10
N TYR A 86 20.77 9.46 2.44
CA TYR A 86 19.63 10.33 2.19
C TYR A 86 19.72 11.64 2.96
N ASN A 87 20.11 11.58 4.25
CA ASN A 87 20.29 12.76 5.06
C ASN A 87 21.42 13.66 4.53
N ASP A 88 22.53 13.07 4.08
CA ASP A 88 23.63 13.81 3.46
C ASP A 88 23.19 14.51 2.16
N TRP A 89 22.44 13.83 1.30
CA TRP A 89 21.95 14.42 0.04
C TRP A 89 20.91 15.51 0.20
N THR A 90 20.18 15.46 1.31
CA THR A 90 19.04 16.37 1.54
C THR A 90 19.30 17.40 2.65
N ASP A 91 20.55 17.46 3.15
CA ASP A 91 20.96 18.31 4.26
C ASP A 91 20.03 18.19 5.48
N ARG A 92 19.71 16.93 5.83
CA ARG A 92 18.81 16.59 6.93
C ARG A 92 19.54 15.90 8.07
N SER A 93 18.96 16.01 9.25
CA SER A 93 19.35 15.26 10.44
C SER A 93 18.14 14.52 11.03
N GLY A 94 18.41 13.46 11.80
CA GLY A 94 17.38 12.67 12.45
C GLY A 94 16.94 11.42 11.68
N PRO A 95 15.94 10.67 12.20
CA PRO A 95 15.53 9.41 11.63
C PRO A 95 14.85 9.60 10.27
N LEU A 96 15.23 8.79 9.29
CA LEU A 96 14.55 8.73 8.00
C LEU A 96 13.31 7.83 8.06
N PHE A 97 13.41 6.71 8.75
CA PHE A 97 12.32 5.74 8.86
C PHE A 97 11.59 5.86 10.21
N SER A 98 10.27 5.62 10.21
CA SER A 98 9.40 5.82 11.38
C SER A 98 9.71 4.87 12.54
N ALA A 99 10.12 3.64 12.21
CA ALA A 99 10.40 2.57 13.16
C ALA A 99 11.26 1.48 12.49
N ARG A 100 11.39 0.34 13.17
CA ARG A 100 11.82 -0.89 12.52
C ARG A 100 10.86 -1.21 11.38
N PHE A 101 11.36 -1.92 10.35
CA PHE A 101 10.50 -2.45 9.31
C PHE A 101 9.41 -3.35 9.89
N PHE A 102 8.24 -3.32 9.31
CA PHE A 102 7.18 -4.28 9.57
C PHE A 102 7.46 -5.52 8.73
N SER A 103 7.29 -6.71 9.33
CA SER A 103 7.41 -7.98 8.62
C SER A 103 6.24 -8.87 8.96
N GLU A 104 5.63 -9.42 7.94
CA GLU A 104 4.52 -10.33 8.06
C GLU A 104 4.84 -11.65 7.39
N PRO A 105 4.69 -12.76 8.12
CA PRO A 105 4.91 -14.08 7.56
C PRO A 105 3.88 -14.41 6.49
N VAL A 106 4.34 -14.97 5.36
CA VAL A 106 3.52 -15.50 4.29
C VAL A 106 3.54 -17.03 4.43
N THR A 107 2.38 -17.64 4.63
CA THR A 107 2.27 -19.04 5.10
C THR A 107 1.66 -20.00 4.09
N SER A 108 1.27 -19.51 2.89
CA SER A 108 0.74 -20.36 1.83
C SER A 108 1.10 -19.82 0.44
N ASP A 109 1.12 -20.69 -0.57
CA ASP A 109 1.33 -20.29 -1.97
C ASP A 109 0.25 -19.32 -2.46
N GLU A 110 -0.99 -19.47 -2.00
CA GLU A 110 -2.07 -18.56 -2.33
C GLU A 110 -1.81 -17.15 -1.72
N GLN A 111 -1.43 -17.09 -0.45
CA GLN A 111 -1.07 -15.85 0.23
C GLN A 111 0.16 -15.21 -0.44
N LEU A 112 1.13 -16.01 -0.91
CA LEU A 112 2.31 -15.53 -1.62
C LEU A 112 1.91 -14.82 -2.92
N ALA A 113 1.06 -15.45 -3.74
CA ALA A 113 0.56 -14.86 -4.98
C ALA A 113 -0.26 -13.58 -4.72
N GLN A 114 -1.12 -13.59 -3.69
CA GLN A 114 -1.91 -12.43 -3.28
C GLN A 114 -1.01 -11.28 -2.77
N THR A 115 0.03 -11.60 -2.00
CA THR A 115 1.00 -10.61 -1.49
C THR A 115 1.80 -9.98 -2.63
N ALA A 116 2.29 -10.78 -3.56
CA ALA A 116 3.00 -10.26 -4.74
C ALA A 116 2.09 -9.34 -5.56
N ARG A 117 0.85 -9.77 -5.78
CA ARG A 117 -0.17 -8.95 -6.46
C ARG A 117 -0.43 -7.65 -5.70
N TYR A 118 -0.60 -7.69 -4.39
CA TYR A 118 -0.77 -6.50 -3.56
C TYR A 118 0.41 -5.55 -3.72
N ILE A 119 1.64 -6.04 -3.61
CA ILE A 119 2.86 -5.24 -3.79
C ILE A 119 2.87 -4.54 -5.14
N HIS A 120 2.57 -5.26 -6.21
CA HIS A 120 2.54 -4.72 -7.57
C HIS A 120 1.39 -3.74 -7.82
N ARG A 121 0.34 -3.78 -7.03
CA ARG A 121 -0.79 -2.84 -7.09
C ARG A 121 -0.59 -1.57 -6.26
N ASN A 122 0.39 -1.52 -5.38
CA ASN A 122 0.67 -0.31 -4.59
C ASN A 122 0.79 0.97 -5.44
N PRO A 123 1.40 0.96 -6.63
CA PRO A 123 1.46 2.15 -7.48
C PRO A 123 0.13 2.54 -8.14
N LEU A 124 -0.94 1.73 -8.01
CA LEU A 124 -2.22 1.95 -8.68
C LEU A 124 -2.80 3.36 -8.48
N PRO A 125 -2.78 3.95 -7.26
CA PRO A 125 -3.27 5.32 -7.05
C PRO A 125 -2.47 6.38 -7.82
N ILE A 126 -1.22 6.10 -8.14
CA ILE A 126 -0.29 7.05 -8.79
C ILE A 126 -0.39 6.94 -10.31
N VAL A 127 -0.36 5.70 -10.83
CA VAL A 127 -0.21 5.46 -12.27
C VAL A 127 -1.44 4.87 -12.95
N GLY A 128 -2.45 4.47 -12.17
CA GLY A 128 -3.62 3.75 -12.65
C GLY A 128 -3.28 2.33 -13.15
N SER A 129 -4.32 1.56 -13.47
CA SER A 129 -4.16 0.16 -13.89
C SER A 129 -3.29 0.00 -15.15
N VAL A 130 -3.43 0.90 -16.12
CA VAL A 130 -2.66 0.89 -17.37
C VAL A 130 -1.18 1.19 -17.13
N GLY A 131 -0.86 2.01 -16.11
CA GLY A 131 0.51 2.41 -15.79
C GLY A 131 1.27 1.44 -14.89
N LEU A 132 0.60 0.43 -14.31
CA LEU A 132 1.23 -0.47 -13.34
C LEU A 132 2.45 -1.20 -13.89
N VAL A 133 2.32 -1.79 -15.09
CA VAL A 133 3.41 -2.56 -15.71
C VAL A 133 4.60 -1.69 -16.12
N SER A 134 4.33 -0.44 -16.48
CA SER A 134 5.37 0.54 -16.86
C SER A 134 5.94 1.30 -15.65
N TYR A 135 5.41 1.10 -14.44
CA TYR A 135 5.95 1.73 -13.25
C TYR A 135 7.36 1.20 -12.96
N ARG A 136 8.34 2.07 -13.19
CA ARG A 136 9.76 1.70 -13.16
C ARG A 136 10.23 1.14 -11.81
N TRP A 137 9.61 1.55 -10.73
CA TRP A 137 10.03 1.26 -9.36
C TRP A 137 9.23 0.11 -8.72
N SER A 138 8.76 -0.81 -9.55
CA SER A 138 8.11 -2.06 -9.18
C SER A 138 8.66 -3.19 -10.04
N SER A 139 8.75 -4.38 -9.47
CA SER A 139 9.19 -5.59 -10.19
C SER A 139 8.14 -6.15 -11.17
N LEU A 140 6.96 -5.56 -11.26
CA LEU A 140 5.92 -6.04 -12.16
C LEU A 140 6.37 -6.07 -13.64
N GLY A 141 7.13 -5.06 -14.06
CA GLY A 141 7.62 -4.99 -15.43
C GLY A 141 8.58 -6.12 -15.79
N GLU A 142 9.41 -6.56 -14.85
CA GLU A 142 10.31 -7.70 -14.98
C GLU A 142 9.55 -9.02 -15.04
N LEU A 143 8.56 -9.21 -14.15
CA LEU A 143 7.74 -10.43 -14.13
C LEU A 143 6.86 -10.53 -15.38
N CYS A 144 6.40 -9.43 -15.94
CA CYS A 144 5.65 -9.40 -17.20
C CYS A 144 6.54 -9.38 -18.47
N GLY A 145 7.86 -9.58 -18.33
CA GLY A 145 8.79 -9.62 -19.45
C GLY A 145 8.94 -8.30 -20.21
N ARG A 146 8.54 -7.17 -19.62
CA ARG A 146 8.69 -5.82 -20.22
C ARG A 146 10.10 -5.26 -20.02
N ARG A 147 10.82 -5.77 -19.04
CA ARG A 147 12.20 -5.45 -18.71
C ARG A 147 12.94 -6.74 -18.33
N PRO A 148 14.26 -6.83 -18.58
CA PRO A 148 15.04 -7.97 -18.11
C PRO A 148 15.09 -7.97 -16.58
N ALA A 149 14.86 -9.13 -15.99
CA ALA A 149 15.00 -9.30 -14.55
C ALA A 149 16.49 -9.24 -14.16
N PRO A 150 16.89 -8.38 -13.20
CA PRO A 150 18.25 -8.38 -12.70
C PRO A 150 18.54 -9.66 -11.89
N HIS A 151 19.81 -10.02 -11.76
CA HIS A 151 20.24 -11.28 -11.13
C HIS A 151 19.80 -11.42 -9.64
N TRP A 152 19.60 -10.31 -8.96
CA TRP A 152 19.16 -10.27 -7.55
C TRP A 152 17.63 -10.39 -7.37
N LEU A 153 16.84 -10.46 -8.45
CA LEU A 153 15.39 -10.64 -8.41
C LEU A 153 15.02 -12.06 -8.83
N THR A 154 14.45 -12.83 -7.92
CA THR A 154 14.00 -14.19 -8.17
C THR A 154 12.52 -14.19 -8.56
N THR A 155 12.21 -14.43 -9.84
CA THR A 155 10.84 -14.31 -10.36
C THR A 155 10.06 -15.62 -10.37
N GLY A 156 10.74 -16.76 -10.44
CA GLY A 156 10.15 -18.08 -10.73
C GLY A 156 9.04 -18.51 -9.76
N VAL A 157 9.16 -18.17 -8.49
CA VAL A 157 8.19 -18.58 -7.47
C VAL A 157 6.87 -17.81 -7.62
N VAL A 158 6.95 -16.49 -7.81
CA VAL A 158 5.76 -15.64 -8.03
C VAL A 158 5.08 -15.98 -9.35
N MET A 159 5.87 -16.37 -10.35
CA MET A 159 5.38 -16.73 -11.68
C MET A 159 4.92 -18.20 -11.79
N ALA A 160 5.00 -18.97 -10.69
CA ALA A 160 4.54 -20.36 -10.70
C ALA A 160 3.05 -20.44 -11.05
N GLY A 161 2.73 -21.06 -12.17
CA GLY A 161 1.36 -21.16 -12.70
C GLY A 161 0.88 -19.97 -13.54
N PHE A 162 1.74 -18.97 -13.79
CA PHE A 162 1.45 -17.85 -14.67
C PHE A 162 2.45 -17.77 -15.84
N ASP A 163 1.94 -17.36 -16.99
CA ASP A 163 2.74 -16.69 -18.01
C ASP A 163 2.69 -15.16 -17.82
N ALA A 164 3.50 -14.43 -18.55
CA ALA A 164 3.59 -12.97 -18.43
C ALA A 164 2.24 -12.27 -18.63
N ALA A 165 1.44 -12.71 -19.59
CA ALA A 165 0.16 -12.09 -19.92
C ALA A 165 -0.93 -12.41 -18.88
N SER A 166 -0.95 -13.64 -18.37
CA SER A 166 -1.89 -14.04 -17.33
C SER A 166 -1.56 -13.38 -15.99
N TYR A 167 -0.27 -13.23 -15.66
CA TYR A 167 0.15 -12.51 -14.46
C TYR A 167 -0.18 -11.01 -14.54
N GLU A 168 0.12 -10.36 -15.69
CA GLU A 168 -0.28 -8.98 -15.93
C GLU A 168 -1.78 -8.78 -15.69
N ARG A 169 -2.61 -9.65 -16.30
CA ARG A 169 -4.07 -9.63 -16.13
C ARG A 169 -4.49 -9.86 -14.68
N TYR A 170 -3.87 -10.81 -13.99
CA TYR A 170 -4.11 -11.08 -12.58
C TYR A 170 -3.85 -9.85 -11.70
N VAL A 171 -2.76 -9.11 -11.97
CA VAL A 171 -2.43 -7.89 -11.21
C VAL A 171 -3.32 -6.72 -11.58
N VAL A 172 -3.58 -6.49 -12.87
CA VAL A 172 -4.28 -5.29 -13.35
C VAL A 172 -5.78 -5.35 -13.11
N THR A 173 -6.39 -6.55 -13.20
CA THR A 173 -7.83 -6.72 -13.03
C THR A 173 -8.23 -6.69 -11.56
N ALA A 174 -9.23 -5.87 -11.21
CA ALA A 174 -9.80 -5.87 -9.87
C ALA A 174 -10.48 -7.23 -9.58
N GLN A 175 -10.24 -7.79 -8.40
CA GLN A 175 -10.81 -9.07 -7.98
C GLN A 175 -11.61 -8.91 -6.68
N PRO A 176 -12.62 -9.77 -6.42
CA PRO A 176 -13.36 -9.75 -5.16
C PRO A 176 -12.49 -9.97 -3.93
N CYS A 177 -11.41 -10.76 -4.07
CA CYS A 177 -10.43 -11.01 -2.99
C CYS A 177 -9.63 -9.75 -2.58
N ASP A 178 -9.62 -8.70 -3.39
CA ASP A 178 -9.03 -7.42 -2.99
C ASP A 178 -9.75 -6.79 -1.78
N ARG A 179 -10.93 -7.31 -1.44
CA ARG A 179 -11.73 -6.91 -0.27
C ARG A 179 -11.59 -7.87 0.92
N MET A 180 -10.90 -8.99 0.76
CA MET A 180 -10.85 -10.07 1.75
C MET A 180 -9.43 -10.37 2.20
N GLY A 181 -8.65 -9.35 2.51
CA GLY A 181 -7.42 -9.51 3.27
C GLY A 181 -7.76 -9.84 4.70
N GLN A 182 -7.84 -11.14 5.07
CA GLN A 182 -7.82 -11.50 6.47
C GLN A 182 -6.46 -11.14 7.06
N GLY A 183 -6.44 -10.09 7.83
CA GLY A 183 -5.50 -9.91 8.93
C GLY A 183 -4.23 -9.13 8.62
N VAL A 184 -3.98 -8.55 7.44
CA VAL A 184 -2.65 -8.08 7.20
C VAL A 184 -2.47 -6.79 6.42
N LEU A 185 -3.26 -6.55 5.43
CA LEU A 185 -3.08 -5.34 4.64
C LEU A 185 -4.44 -4.67 4.52
N PRO A 186 -4.56 -3.39 4.89
CA PRO A 186 -5.82 -2.68 4.67
C PRO A 186 -6.15 -2.82 3.16
N PRO A 187 -7.40 -3.19 2.83
CA PRO A 187 -7.81 -3.22 1.44
C PRO A 187 -7.48 -1.86 0.84
N ILE A 188 -6.98 -1.84 -0.41
CA ILE A 188 -6.98 -0.62 -1.20
C ILE A 188 -8.45 -0.33 -1.48
N THR A 189 -9.14 0.21 -0.50
CA THR A 189 -10.47 0.74 -0.67
C THR A 189 -10.28 1.94 -1.60
N PRO A 190 -10.98 2.01 -2.72
CA PRO A 190 -10.97 3.23 -3.51
C PRO A 190 -11.38 4.35 -2.58
N THR A 191 -10.46 5.24 -2.25
CA THR A 191 -10.74 6.37 -1.37
C THR A 191 -11.86 7.16 -2.00
N SER A 192 -13.01 7.23 -1.35
CA SER A 192 -14.16 7.92 -1.90
C SER A 192 -13.92 9.44 -1.96
N CYS A 193 -14.65 10.13 -2.84
CA CYS A 193 -14.60 11.58 -2.85
C CYS A 193 -14.93 12.18 -1.48
N ASP A 194 -15.87 11.58 -0.72
CA ASP A 194 -16.25 12.05 0.60
C ASP A 194 -15.12 11.90 1.63
N GLN A 195 -14.38 10.80 1.59
CA GLN A 195 -13.20 10.60 2.43
C GLN A 195 -12.09 11.61 2.12
N ILE A 196 -11.79 11.84 0.84
CA ILE A 196 -10.79 12.83 0.42
C ILE A 196 -11.19 14.22 0.88
N GLU A 197 -12.42 14.62 0.66
CA GLU A 197 -12.93 15.92 1.05
C GLU A 197 -12.90 16.13 2.56
N SER A 198 -13.31 15.10 3.32
CA SER A 198 -13.26 15.13 4.78
C SER A 198 -11.82 15.24 5.30
N ALA A 199 -10.88 14.49 4.72
CA ALA A 199 -9.48 14.55 5.09
C ALA A 199 -8.86 15.92 4.77
N VAL A 200 -9.12 16.48 3.57
CA VAL A 200 -8.65 17.81 3.21
C VAL A 200 -9.26 18.86 4.14
N ALA A 201 -10.57 18.80 4.37
CA ALA A 201 -11.30 19.73 5.25
C ALA A 201 -10.72 19.73 6.67
N ALA A 202 -10.49 18.56 7.24
CA ALA A 202 -9.91 18.39 8.58
C ALA A 202 -8.48 18.98 8.66
N VAL A 203 -7.64 18.71 7.67
CA VAL A 203 -6.24 19.16 7.66
C VAL A 203 -6.13 20.69 7.49
N VAL A 204 -7.03 21.31 6.73
CA VAL A 204 -6.99 22.77 6.47
C VAL A 204 -7.93 23.57 7.38
N GLY A 205 -8.73 22.91 8.23
CA GLY A 205 -9.67 23.59 9.13
C GLY A 205 -10.82 24.32 8.40
N ARG A 206 -11.32 23.75 7.28
CA ARG A 206 -12.40 24.32 6.45
C ARG A 206 -13.55 23.33 6.29
N SER A 207 -14.74 23.81 5.94
CA SER A 207 -15.84 22.90 5.61
C SER A 207 -15.67 22.29 4.21
N THR A 208 -16.20 21.09 4.02
CA THR A 208 -16.23 20.44 2.69
C THR A 208 -17.05 21.28 1.68
N GLY A 209 -18.09 21.96 2.13
CA GLY A 209 -18.89 22.88 1.32
C GLY A 209 -18.06 24.03 0.75
N ASP A 210 -17.21 24.66 1.58
CA ASP A 210 -16.32 25.74 1.15
C ASP A 210 -15.29 25.27 0.14
N LEU A 211 -14.80 24.02 0.29
CA LEU A 211 -13.84 23.41 -0.62
C LEU A 211 -14.45 23.03 -1.98
N ARG A 212 -15.73 22.65 -2.00
CA ARG A 212 -16.47 22.34 -3.24
C ARG A 212 -16.86 23.61 -4.00
N SER A 213 -17.12 24.72 -3.29
CA SER A 213 -17.65 25.95 -3.90
C SER A 213 -16.68 26.59 -4.89
N PRO A 214 -17.14 27.03 -6.07
CA PRO A 214 -16.33 27.76 -7.04
C PRO A 214 -15.96 29.17 -6.62
N ASN A 215 -16.52 29.70 -5.53
CA ASN A 215 -16.26 31.05 -5.02
C ASN A 215 -14.85 31.30 -4.48
N GLY A 216 -14.02 30.25 -4.44
CA GLY A 216 -12.58 30.38 -4.18
C GLY A 216 -11.85 30.88 -5.43
N LYS A 217 -10.96 31.85 -5.26
CA LYS A 217 -10.01 32.28 -6.31
C LYS A 217 -9.40 31.09 -7.02
N VAL A 218 -9.18 31.18 -8.32
CA VAL A 218 -8.69 30.16 -9.26
C VAL A 218 -7.45 29.35 -8.81
N SER A 219 -6.89 29.65 -7.64
CA SER A 219 -5.64 29.07 -7.09
C SER A 219 -5.74 28.63 -5.62
N ASP A 220 -6.90 28.17 -5.14
CA ASP A 220 -6.97 27.58 -3.79
C ASP A 220 -6.18 26.26 -3.75
N PRO A 221 -5.05 26.19 -3.00
CA PRO A 221 -4.23 25.00 -2.93
C PRO A 221 -4.97 23.77 -2.36
N ALA A 222 -5.84 23.99 -1.35
CA ALA A 222 -6.59 22.90 -0.73
C ALA A 222 -7.60 22.29 -1.70
N ARG A 223 -8.34 23.13 -2.43
CA ARG A 223 -9.26 22.68 -3.48
C ARG A 223 -8.50 21.99 -4.63
N THR A 224 -7.37 22.56 -5.05
CA THR A 224 -6.53 21.95 -6.10
C THR A 224 -6.05 20.58 -5.68
N LEU A 225 -5.60 20.43 -4.42
CA LEU A 225 -5.18 19.15 -3.87
C LEU A 225 -6.34 18.15 -3.81
N MET A 226 -7.50 18.55 -3.34
CA MET A 226 -8.70 17.72 -3.26
C MET A 226 -9.07 17.14 -4.64
N ILE A 227 -9.12 17.97 -5.68
CA ILE A 227 -9.39 17.54 -7.05
C ILE A 227 -8.28 16.62 -7.57
N THR A 228 -7.03 16.94 -7.25
CA THR A 228 -5.87 16.12 -7.65
C THR A 228 -5.97 14.73 -7.07
N LEU A 229 -6.21 14.62 -5.78
CA LEU A 229 -6.36 13.33 -5.09
C LEU A 229 -7.57 12.55 -5.61
N ALA A 230 -8.73 13.21 -5.84
CA ALA A 230 -9.91 12.55 -6.38
C ALA A 230 -9.66 11.95 -7.77
N VAL A 231 -8.84 12.60 -8.60
CA VAL A 231 -8.40 12.06 -9.89
C VAL A 231 -7.38 10.95 -9.72
N ASP A 232 -6.40 11.13 -8.83
CA ASP A 232 -5.30 10.20 -8.62
C ASP A 232 -5.78 8.89 -7.99
N PHE A 233 -6.70 8.98 -7.02
CA PHE A 233 -7.34 7.81 -6.39
C PHE A 233 -8.49 7.22 -7.24
N ARG A 234 -8.80 7.82 -8.39
CA ARG A 234 -9.94 7.41 -9.24
C ARG A 234 -11.25 7.26 -8.46
N SER A 235 -11.48 8.14 -7.52
CA SER A 235 -12.65 8.14 -6.64
C SER A 235 -13.97 8.29 -7.41
N SER A 236 -13.93 8.80 -8.63
CA SER A 236 -15.04 8.87 -9.58
C SER A 236 -14.50 9.14 -11.00
N ASP A 237 -15.36 9.02 -12.02
CA ASP A 237 -15.00 9.46 -13.36
C ASP A 237 -14.88 10.99 -13.46
N THR A 238 -14.18 11.48 -14.48
CA THR A 238 -13.91 12.93 -14.60
C THR A 238 -15.14 13.77 -14.91
N THR A 239 -16.24 13.18 -15.40
CA THR A 239 -17.50 13.87 -15.64
C THR A 239 -18.21 14.09 -14.31
N ALA A 240 -18.38 13.04 -13.52
CA ALA A 240 -18.94 13.13 -12.18
C ALA A 240 -18.11 14.05 -11.26
N LEU A 241 -16.78 14.06 -11.39
CA LEU A 241 -15.92 15.00 -10.66
C LEU A 241 -16.13 16.46 -11.12
N ALA A 242 -16.38 16.69 -12.41
CA ALA A 242 -16.70 18.04 -12.91
C ALA A 242 -18.00 18.56 -12.28
N ASP A 243 -19.04 17.74 -12.29
CA ASP A 243 -20.33 18.08 -11.66
C ASP A 243 -20.18 18.30 -10.16
N ARG A 244 -19.49 17.39 -9.46
CA ARG A 244 -19.28 17.45 -8.00
C ARG A 244 -18.54 18.71 -7.55
N TYR A 245 -17.57 19.16 -8.33
CA TYR A 245 -16.74 20.31 -8.01
C TYR A 245 -17.13 21.58 -8.76
N GLY A 246 -18.29 21.60 -9.43
CA GLY A 246 -18.81 22.77 -10.13
C GLY A 246 -17.85 23.27 -11.22
N MET A 247 -17.22 22.34 -11.95
CA MET A 247 -16.31 22.65 -13.06
C MET A 247 -17.04 22.57 -14.40
N SER A 248 -16.64 23.40 -15.36
CA SER A 248 -17.35 23.54 -16.64
C SER A 248 -17.32 22.28 -17.51
N ASP A 249 -16.29 21.45 -17.36
CA ASP A 249 -16.10 20.25 -18.20
C ASP A 249 -15.03 19.31 -17.61
N PRO A 250 -14.98 18.04 -18.04
CA PRO A 250 -13.98 17.06 -17.58
C PRO A 250 -12.52 17.42 -17.89
N ARG A 251 -12.28 18.27 -18.92
CA ARG A 251 -10.91 18.72 -19.25
C ARG A 251 -10.39 19.68 -18.18
N SER A 252 -11.29 20.47 -17.58
CA SER A 252 -10.99 21.39 -16.47
C SER A 252 -10.54 20.60 -15.22
N VAL A 253 -11.17 19.46 -14.92
CA VAL A 253 -10.76 18.55 -13.83
C VAL A 253 -9.34 18.03 -14.08
N ARG A 254 -9.08 17.50 -15.27
CA ARG A 254 -7.74 16.98 -15.64
C ARG A 254 -6.67 18.07 -15.59
N ARG A 255 -7.01 19.31 -15.99
CA ARG A 255 -6.11 20.47 -15.93
C ARG A 255 -5.80 20.84 -14.48
N ALA A 256 -6.80 20.84 -13.60
CA ALA A 256 -6.61 21.09 -12.18
C ALA A 256 -5.71 20.02 -11.54
N ALA A 257 -5.95 18.75 -11.80
CA ALA A 257 -5.12 17.66 -11.29
C ALA A 257 -3.66 17.75 -11.79
N ARG A 258 -3.46 18.06 -13.08
CA ARG A 258 -2.10 18.27 -13.62
C ARG A 258 -1.39 19.44 -12.94
N ARG A 259 -2.10 20.53 -12.67
CA ARG A 259 -1.56 21.68 -11.94
C ARG A 259 -1.19 21.30 -10.50
N GLY A 260 -2.05 20.56 -9.79
CA GLY A 260 -1.75 20.11 -8.42
C GLY A 260 -0.52 19.20 -8.34
N ARG A 261 -0.34 18.29 -9.30
CA ARG A 261 0.89 17.47 -9.39
C ARG A 261 2.12 18.34 -9.62
N ALA A 262 2.05 19.34 -10.51
CA ALA A 262 3.14 20.29 -10.70
C ALA A 262 3.42 21.12 -9.43
N MET A 263 2.38 21.55 -8.72
CA MET A 263 2.55 22.26 -7.45
C MET A 263 3.22 21.38 -6.38
N ALA A 264 2.91 20.09 -6.34
CA ALA A 264 3.53 19.15 -5.40
C ALA A 264 5.05 18.98 -5.63
N THR A 265 5.54 19.19 -6.84
CA THR A 265 6.98 19.15 -7.16
C THR A 265 7.68 20.51 -7.01
N GLN A 266 6.95 21.60 -7.07
CA GLN A 266 7.51 22.97 -7.10
C GLN A 266 7.34 23.74 -5.80
N SER A 267 6.42 23.31 -4.91
CA SER A 267 6.11 23.99 -3.67
C SER A 267 6.21 23.05 -2.48
N PRO A 268 7.23 23.21 -1.62
CA PRO A 268 7.35 22.42 -0.38
C PRO A 268 6.12 22.53 0.52
N ALA A 269 5.47 23.69 0.58
CA ALA A 269 4.25 23.90 1.36
C ALA A 269 3.07 23.07 0.81
N PHE A 270 2.94 22.96 -0.51
CA PHE A 270 1.90 22.16 -1.13
C PHE A 270 2.20 20.64 -0.98
N ALA A 271 3.46 20.25 -1.10
CA ALA A 271 3.89 18.89 -0.84
C ALA A 271 3.57 18.46 0.61
N SER A 272 3.93 19.30 1.58
CA SER A 272 3.61 19.07 3.01
C SER A 272 2.09 18.99 3.26
N LEU A 273 1.29 19.84 2.62
CA LEU A 273 -0.16 19.75 2.71
C LEU A 273 -0.68 18.40 2.17
N ARG A 274 -0.20 17.98 1.00
CA ARG A 274 -0.54 16.67 0.41
C ARG A 274 -0.22 15.52 1.37
N ASP A 275 0.98 15.52 1.94
CA ASP A 275 1.45 14.43 2.80
C ASP A 275 0.62 14.35 4.09
N ARG A 276 0.24 15.48 4.67
CA ARG A 276 -0.66 15.53 5.83
C ARG A 276 -2.05 14.98 5.50
N VAL A 277 -2.59 15.29 4.31
CA VAL A 277 -3.89 14.77 3.87
C VAL A 277 -3.81 13.27 3.61
N CYS A 278 -2.75 12.78 2.96
CA CYS A 278 -2.55 11.36 2.74
C CYS A 278 -2.44 10.59 4.07
N ALA A 279 -1.70 11.13 5.06
CA ALA A 279 -1.62 10.55 6.40
C ALA A 279 -2.99 10.50 7.10
N ALA A 280 -3.82 11.53 6.93
CA ALA A 280 -5.18 11.54 7.47
C ALA A 280 -6.09 10.49 6.79
N LEU A 281 -5.94 10.27 5.49
CA LEU A 281 -6.66 9.23 4.76
C LEU A 281 -6.25 7.83 5.21
N ASP A 282 -4.95 7.60 5.41
CA ASP A 282 -4.44 6.34 5.95
C ASP A 282 -4.97 6.04 7.35
N ALA A 283 -5.09 7.06 8.21
CA ALA A 283 -5.63 6.93 9.56
C ALA A 283 -7.12 6.56 9.56
N VAL A 284 -7.92 7.12 8.65
CA VAL A 284 -9.34 6.77 8.49
C VAL A 284 -9.51 5.34 7.99
N ALA A 285 -8.70 4.92 7.02
CA ALA A 285 -8.72 3.55 6.51
C ALA A 285 -8.40 2.52 7.61
N LEU A 286 -7.51 2.85 8.54
CA LEU A 286 -7.17 2.00 9.69
C LEU A 286 -8.32 1.92 10.72
N GLN A 287 -9.11 2.97 10.89
CA GLN A 287 -10.26 2.97 11.82
C GLN A 287 -11.46 2.20 11.28
N GLU A 288 -11.70 2.22 9.99
CA GLU A 288 -12.79 1.47 9.34
C GLU A 288 -12.53 -0.06 9.32
N THR A 289 -11.28 -0.50 9.49
CA THR A 289 -10.92 -1.93 9.58
C THR A 289 -11.12 -2.52 10.97
N VAL A 290 -11.34 -1.72 12.01
CA VAL A 290 -11.70 -2.19 13.35
C VAL A 290 -13.23 -2.29 13.46
N VAL A 291 -13.81 -3.36 12.94
CA VAL A 291 -15.20 -3.72 13.24
C VAL A 291 -15.28 -4.08 14.73
N PRO A 292 -16.11 -3.40 15.56
CA PRO A 292 -16.33 -3.83 16.92
C PRO A 292 -16.95 -5.23 16.86
N GLY A 293 -16.30 -6.19 17.54
CA GLY A 293 -16.84 -7.54 17.68
C GLY A 293 -18.29 -7.49 18.14
N ASP A 294 -19.15 -8.24 17.50
CA ASP A 294 -20.56 -8.43 17.84
C ASP A 294 -20.69 -8.81 19.33
N PRO A 295 -21.31 -7.98 20.19
CA PRO A 295 -21.52 -8.31 21.60
C PRO A 295 -22.67 -9.31 21.81
N GLY A 296 -23.15 -10.00 20.75
CA GLY A 296 -24.36 -10.83 20.75
C GLY A 296 -24.18 -12.31 21.06
N ALA A 297 -22.98 -12.85 21.20
CA ALA A 297 -22.77 -14.25 21.57
C ALA A 297 -22.89 -14.44 23.12
N ARG A 298 -24.06 -14.11 23.69
CA ARG A 298 -24.40 -14.54 25.06
C ARG A 298 -24.73 -16.02 25.04
N ASN A 299 -23.81 -16.74 25.60
CA ASN A 299 -23.91 -18.00 26.34
C ASN A 299 -25.36 -18.38 26.74
N GLN A 300 -26.00 -19.28 26.00
CA GLN A 300 -27.15 -20.04 26.50
C GLN A 300 -26.63 -21.35 27.14
N GLY A 301 -26.10 -21.22 28.35
CA GLY A 301 -25.86 -22.32 29.22
C GLY A 301 -27.18 -22.76 29.81
N GLY A 302 -27.77 -23.82 29.26
CA GLY A 302 -28.92 -24.50 29.83
C GLY A 302 -28.54 -25.23 31.10
N SER A 303 -29.06 -24.74 32.23
CA SER A 303 -29.15 -25.44 33.49
C SER A 303 -30.18 -26.56 33.40
N GLY A 304 -29.73 -27.81 33.40
CA GLY A 304 -30.57 -28.98 33.60
C GLY A 304 -30.16 -29.68 34.89
N GLY A 305 -30.94 -29.46 35.97
CA GLY A 305 -30.77 -30.12 37.24
C GLY A 305 -31.22 -31.59 37.25
N PRO A 306 -30.89 -32.34 38.31
CA PRO A 306 -30.99 -33.80 38.31
C PRO A 306 -32.41 -34.28 38.73
N GLY A 307 -33.04 -35.09 37.90
CA GLY A 307 -34.25 -35.87 38.21
C GLY A 307 -33.91 -37.22 38.77
N ARG A 308 -34.36 -37.43 40.01
CA ARG A 308 -34.40 -38.69 40.73
C ARG A 308 -35.48 -39.64 40.21
N GLY A 309 -35.23 -40.90 40.41
CA GLY A 309 -36.26 -41.96 40.59
C GLY A 309 -36.40 -42.84 39.38
N GLU A 310 -36.43 -44.10 39.42
CA GLU A 310 -36.87 -45.11 40.35
C GLU A 310 -36.57 -46.48 39.76
N LEU A 311 -36.17 -47.37 40.58
CA LEU A 311 -36.12 -48.81 40.35
C LEU A 311 -37.48 -49.36 39.90
N ARG A 312 -37.56 -50.23 38.91
CA ARG A 312 -38.38 -51.45 39.01
C ARG A 312 -37.79 -52.61 38.19
N ARG A 313 -37.87 -53.74 38.87
CA ARG A 313 -37.49 -55.10 38.51
C ARG A 313 -38.38 -55.69 37.43
N ALA A 314 -37.85 -56.74 36.94
CA ALA A 314 -38.51 -58.02 36.58
C ALA A 314 -38.67 -58.30 35.06
N GLY A 315 -38.21 -59.46 34.73
CA GLY A 315 -38.44 -60.27 33.60
C GLY A 315 -37.19 -60.91 33.06
#